data_65b652362ef99a23e38fcd476aab7dd8
#
_entry.id   65b652362ef99a23e38fcd476aab7dd8
#
_cell.length_a   1.000
_cell.length_b   1.000
_cell.length_c   1.000
_cell.angle_alpha   90.00
_cell.angle_beta   90.00
_cell.angle_gamma   90.00
#
_symmetry.space_group_name_H-M   'P 1'
#
loop_
_entity.id
_entity.type
_entity.pdbx_description
1 polymer ?
#
loop_
_entity_poly.entity_id
_entity_poly.type
_entity_poly.pdbx_seq_one_letter_code
_entity_poly.pdbx_strand_id
1 'polypeptide(L)'
;MTASHPRHRRALVVPAGMALATALAFLPNTAATAAPAHQGAPSADAASLSYVVNVRGGHGAPAHVKKAIAKAGGTIVTSYEKIGVIVVHASDADFAKTIRKVPGVQSAGATRNAPLPSAATTDLGSPKVLSAAEVAEATEEAAAGQDPLQNLQWDLPAIKADKAHEKSLGSPKVTVAVIDTGVDDTHPDIAPNFDRAASVNCVAGKPDTSEGAWRPGAAESPHGTHVAGEIAAAKNGVGMTGVAPGVKVSGIKVSNPDGYFYTEAVVCGFMWAAEHGVDVTNNSYYTDPWYFNCKNDPDQKALVEAVSRATRYAERKGAVNVAAAGNENYDLASDSITDPVSPNDGTPSDREIDPSECLDIPTQLPGVVTVASTGAKGLKSSFSNYGRGVVDIAAPGGDSTALQTPEPPATSGLILGPLPGGRWGYMAGTSMASPHVAGVAALIKSKHPYAPPALVKALLYAQADATACTKPYDIDNDGKVDAVCEGPKNRNGFYGWGMADALDAVTR
;
A
#
# COMPACT_ATOMS: atom_id res chain seq x y z
N MET A 1 28.20 61.29 24.84
CA MET A 1 26.95 61.97 25.12
C MET A 1 25.88 60.88 25.05
N THR A 2 25.69 60.14 26.09
CA THR A 2 24.78 60.21 27.28
C THR A 2 23.36 60.58 26.91
N ALA A 3 22.45 59.66 27.11
CA ALA A 3 21.23 59.66 27.86
C ALA A 3 20.28 58.51 27.31
N SER A 4 19.98 57.49 28.01
CA SER A 4 19.27 57.13 29.25
C SER A 4 17.79 56.86 29.02
N HIS A 5 17.41 55.67 29.49
CA HIS A 5 16.08 55.06 29.60
C HIS A 5 15.02 55.93 30.32
N PRO A 6 13.71 55.56 30.30
CA PRO A 6 13.21 54.73 31.38
C PRO A 6 12.21 53.61 31.06
N ARG A 7 12.24 52.64 31.96
CA ARG A 7 11.28 51.55 32.19
C ARG A 7 9.98 52.09 32.81
N HIS A 8 8.83 51.60 32.45
CA HIS A 8 7.64 51.60 33.30
C HIS A 8 7.04 50.19 33.47
N ARG A 9 7.11 49.72 34.71
CA ARG A 9 6.28 48.67 35.28
C ARG A 9 4.96 49.25 35.74
N ARG A 10 3.85 48.51 35.58
CA ARG A 10 2.63 48.49 36.44
C ARG A 10 1.80 47.32 35.97
N ALA A 11 1.51 46.37 36.73
CA ALA A 11 0.87 46.12 38.02
C ALA A 11 -0.46 45.37 37.81
N LEU A 12 -0.55 44.21 38.45
CA LEU A 12 -1.75 43.38 38.56
C LEU A 12 -2.95 44.12 39.12
N VAL A 13 -4.14 43.79 38.62
CA VAL A 13 -5.38 43.93 39.41
C VAL A 13 -6.23 42.67 39.16
N VAL A 14 -6.46 41.92 40.24
CA VAL A 14 -7.52 40.93 40.41
C VAL A 14 -8.69 41.63 41.09
N PRO A 15 -9.94 41.34 40.74
CA PRO A 15 -10.95 41.30 41.76
C PRO A 15 -11.62 39.94 41.90
N ALA A 16 -11.78 39.60 43.17
CA ALA A 16 -12.48 38.44 43.67
C ALA A 16 -14.01 38.68 43.74
N GLY A 17 -14.74 37.59 43.55
CA GLY A 17 -15.87 37.25 44.38
C GLY A 17 -17.24 37.80 44.04
N MET A 18 -18.15 36.86 43.76
CA MET A 18 -19.44 36.82 44.47
C MET A 18 -20.08 35.42 44.28
N ALA A 19 -20.26 34.76 45.39
CA ALA A 19 -21.11 33.60 45.56
C ALA A 19 -22.59 34.05 45.65
N LEU A 20 -23.47 33.27 45.03
CA LEU A 20 -24.89 33.31 45.41
C LEU A 20 -25.41 31.88 45.54
N ALA A 21 -25.80 31.53 46.73
CA ALA A 21 -26.46 30.29 47.10
C ALA A 21 -27.99 30.43 47.00
N THR A 22 -28.64 29.28 47.11
CA THR A 22 -30.08 28.98 47.33
C THR A 22 -30.87 28.76 46.06
N ALA A 23 -31.61 27.64 45.90
CA ALA A 23 -32.62 27.07 46.78
C ALA A 23 -32.88 25.57 46.46
N LEU A 24 -32.97 24.77 47.49
CA LEU A 24 -33.56 23.42 47.46
C LEU A 24 -35.09 23.55 47.24
N ALA A 25 -35.59 22.83 46.22
CA ALA A 25 -37.01 22.52 46.12
C ALA A 25 -37.15 20.98 46.20
N PHE A 26 -37.78 20.53 47.30
CA PHE A 26 -38.23 19.15 47.46
C PHE A 26 -39.38 18.87 46.49
N LEU A 27 -39.28 17.79 45.72
CA LEU A 27 -40.36 17.15 45.04
C LEU A 27 -40.45 15.67 45.46
N PRO A 28 -41.63 15.08 45.53
CA PRO A 28 -41.87 13.83 46.25
C PRO A 28 -41.44 12.60 45.50
N ASN A 29 -41.01 11.64 46.29
CA ASN A 29 -40.65 10.28 45.96
C ASN A 29 -41.82 9.55 45.29
N THR A 30 -41.74 9.27 43.98
CA THR A 30 -42.56 8.27 43.33
C THR A 30 -41.78 6.97 43.21
N ALA A 31 -42.25 5.96 43.88
CA ALA A 31 -41.68 4.61 43.81
C ALA A 31 -41.62 4.12 42.35
N ALA A 32 -40.42 3.97 41.84
CA ALA A 32 -40.18 3.27 40.57
C ALA A 32 -40.35 1.78 40.81
N THR A 33 -41.40 1.22 40.22
CA THR A 33 -41.59 -0.24 40.11
C THR A 33 -40.39 -0.84 39.36
N ALA A 34 -39.71 -1.78 39.98
CA ALA A 34 -38.62 -2.54 39.37
C ALA A 34 -39.14 -3.24 38.10
N ALA A 35 -38.57 -2.87 36.97
CA ALA A 35 -38.69 -3.63 35.74
C ALA A 35 -38.03 -5.00 35.93
N PRO A 36 -38.57 -6.07 35.32
CA PRO A 36 -37.97 -7.40 35.45
C PRO A 36 -36.55 -7.38 34.90
N ALA A 37 -35.64 -8.00 35.65
CA ALA A 37 -34.26 -8.19 35.28
C ALA A 37 -34.19 -8.80 33.87
N HIS A 38 -33.63 -8.06 32.91
CA HIS A 38 -33.24 -8.65 31.64
C HIS A 38 -32.20 -9.72 31.94
N GLN A 39 -32.56 -10.94 31.58
CA GLN A 39 -31.68 -12.10 31.59
C GLN A 39 -30.44 -11.77 30.78
N GLY A 40 -29.30 -12.06 31.39
CA GLY A 40 -27.94 -12.10 30.90
C GLY A 40 -27.68 -11.47 29.54
N ALA A 41 -26.93 -10.35 29.54
CA ALA A 41 -26.10 -10.04 28.39
C ALA A 41 -25.27 -11.29 28.05
N PRO A 42 -25.18 -11.70 26.79
CA PRO A 42 -24.30 -12.78 26.41
C PRO A 42 -22.90 -12.42 26.94
N SER A 43 -22.26 -13.38 27.62
CA SER A 43 -20.86 -13.31 27.98
C SER A 43 -20.11 -12.72 26.79
N ALA A 44 -19.27 -11.74 27.00
CA ALA A 44 -18.38 -11.21 25.96
C ALA A 44 -17.75 -12.41 25.28
N ASP A 45 -18.23 -12.75 24.08
CA ASP A 45 -17.64 -13.78 23.25
C ASP A 45 -16.18 -13.41 23.13
N ALA A 46 -15.29 -14.34 23.52
CA ALA A 46 -13.86 -14.16 23.35
C ALA A 46 -13.64 -13.73 21.90
N ALA A 47 -13.03 -12.55 21.70
CA ALA A 47 -12.97 -11.92 20.39
C ALA A 47 -12.33 -12.89 19.40
N SER A 48 -13.05 -13.18 18.33
CA SER A 48 -12.60 -14.13 17.32
C SER A 48 -11.42 -13.56 16.55
N LEU A 49 -10.35 -14.36 16.43
CA LEU A 49 -9.20 -14.04 15.59
C LEU A 49 -9.35 -14.70 14.22
N SER A 50 -8.66 -14.16 13.22
CA SER A 50 -8.57 -14.75 11.89
C SER A 50 -7.29 -15.58 11.74
N TYR A 51 -7.40 -16.68 11.00
CA TYR A 51 -6.32 -17.63 10.75
C TYR A 51 -6.28 -18.04 9.29
N VAL A 52 -5.09 -18.35 8.79
CA VAL A 52 -4.91 -19.09 7.54
C VAL A 52 -4.45 -20.52 7.85
N VAL A 53 -5.03 -21.48 7.13
CA VAL A 53 -4.65 -22.89 7.17
C VAL A 53 -4.26 -23.34 5.78
N ASN A 54 -2.99 -23.71 5.60
CA ASN A 54 -2.44 -24.13 4.33
C ASN A 54 -2.46 -25.67 4.22
N VAL A 55 -3.08 -26.17 3.17
CA VAL A 55 -3.12 -27.57 2.79
C VAL A 55 -2.57 -27.77 1.38
N ARG A 56 -2.41 -29.02 0.89
CA ARG A 56 -2.02 -29.24 -0.50
C ARG A 56 -3.10 -28.66 -1.43
N GLY A 57 -2.70 -27.76 -2.35
CA GLY A 57 -3.60 -27.14 -3.33
C GLY A 57 -4.01 -28.08 -4.47
N GLY A 58 -5.02 -27.69 -5.23
CA GLY A 58 -5.45 -28.33 -6.46
C GLY A 58 -6.51 -29.41 -6.34
N HIS A 59 -6.83 -29.87 -5.14
CA HIS A 59 -7.82 -30.96 -4.89
C HIS A 59 -8.90 -30.57 -3.85
N GLY A 60 -8.99 -29.33 -3.50
CA GLY A 60 -9.84 -28.84 -2.40
C GLY A 60 -9.28 -29.16 -1.01
N ALA A 61 -9.84 -28.51 0.00
CA ALA A 61 -9.48 -28.80 1.37
C ALA A 61 -10.00 -30.20 1.78
N PRO A 62 -9.14 -31.11 2.28
CA PRO A 62 -9.56 -32.44 2.66
C PRO A 62 -10.69 -32.41 3.69
N ALA A 63 -11.71 -33.26 3.53
CA ALA A 63 -12.89 -33.29 4.40
C ALA A 63 -12.53 -33.49 5.88
N HIS A 64 -11.49 -34.29 6.17
CA HIS A 64 -11.02 -34.49 7.54
C HIS A 64 -10.39 -33.22 8.15
N VAL A 65 -9.71 -32.38 7.33
CA VAL A 65 -9.18 -31.09 7.79
C VAL A 65 -10.32 -30.12 8.10
N LYS A 66 -11.34 -30.02 7.21
CA LYS A 66 -12.54 -29.19 7.46
C LYS A 66 -13.24 -29.63 8.77
N LYS A 67 -13.37 -30.94 8.98
CA LYS A 67 -13.94 -31.51 10.21
C LYS A 67 -13.07 -31.20 11.45
N ALA A 68 -11.75 -31.25 11.32
CA ALA A 68 -10.84 -30.92 12.41
C ALA A 68 -10.91 -29.42 12.77
N ILE A 69 -11.00 -28.53 11.78
CA ILE A 69 -11.23 -27.08 11.99
C ILE A 69 -12.50 -26.86 12.80
N ALA A 70 -13.62 -27.45 12.41
CA ALA A 70 -14.88 -27.33 13.14
C ALA A 70 -14.79 -27.90 14.56
N LYS A 71 -14.10 -29.05 14.75
CA LYS A 71 -13.88 -29.65 16.08
C LYS A 71 -13.02 -28.77 16.99
N ALA A 72 -12.11 -28.02 16.43
CA ALA A 72 -11.28 -27.05 17.16
C ALA A 72 -11.95 -25.70 17.38
N GLY A 73 -13.26 -25.58 17.14
CA GLY A 73 -14.02 -24.34 17.31
C GLY A 73 -13.84 -23.32 16.19
N GLY A 74 -13.23 -23.71 15.06
CA GLY A 74 -13.02 -22.83 13.92
C GLY A 74 -14.23 -22.79 12.97
N THR A 75 -14.58 -21.60 12.50
CA THR A 75 -15.57 -21.36 11.45
C THR A 75 -14.84 -20.99 10.16
N ILE A 76 -15.05 -21.77 9.10
CA ILE A 76 -14.47 -21.51 7.78
C ILE A 76 -15.17 -20.30 7.16
N VAL A 77 -14.41 -19.24 6.86
CA VAL A 77 -14.87 -18.04 6.15
C VAL A 77 -14.91 -18.31 4.65
N THR A 78 -13.81 -18.85 4.11
CA THR A 78 -13.66 -19.25 2.70
C THR A 78 -12.58 -20.30 2.53
N SER A 79 -12.58 -20.97 1.38
CA SER A 79 -11.56 -21.95 1.00
C SER A 79 -11.11 -21.67 -0.44
N TYR A 80 -9.89 -21.22 -0.59
CA TYR A 80 -9.22 -21.01 -1.88
C TYR A 80 -8.60 -22.32 -2.34
N GLU A 81 -9.43 -23.23 -2.84
CA GLU A 81 -9.08 -24.63 -3.12
C GLU A 81 -7.96 -24.77 -4.15
N LYS A 82 -7.89 -23.87 -5.16
CA LYS A 82 -6.86 -23.87 -6.20
C LYS A 82 -5.44 -23.71 -5.65
N ILE A 83 -5.31 -22.99 -4.52
CA ILE A 83 -4.02 -22.75 -3.85
C ILE A 83 -3.90 -23.47 -2.50
N GLY A 84 -4.98 -24.11 -2.03
CA GLY A 84 -5.01 -24.86 -0.76
C GLY A 84 -4.88 -23.95 0.46
N VAL A 85 -5.51 -22.78 0.46
CA VAL A 85 -5.56 -21.84 1.58
C VAL A 85 -6.99 -21.76 2.10
N ILE A 86 -7.18 -21.95 3.41
CA ILE A 86 -8.47 -21.85 4.09
C ILE A 86 -8.38 -20.70 5.08
N VAL A 87 -9.32 -19.76 4.99
CA VAL A 87 -9.49 -18.66 5.97
C VAL A 87 -10.49 -19.12 7.03
N VAL A 88 -10.10 -19.00 8.30
CA VAL A 88 -10.85 -19.49 9.45
C VAL A 88 -10.95 -18.44 10.53
N HIS A 89 -12.12 -18.29 11.15
CA HIS A 89 -12.27 -17.54 12.39
C HIS A 89 -12.35 -18.51 13.57
N ALA A 90 -11.64 -18.25 14.65
CA ALA A 90 -11.69 -19.01 15.88
C ALA A 90 -11.40 -18.13 17.10
N SER A 91 -12.02 -18.47 18.24
CA SER A 91 -11.80 -17.75 19.52
C SER A 91 -10.75 -18.41 20.41
N ASP A 92 -10.28 -19.61 20.05
CA ASP A 92 -9.23 -20.33 20.78
C ASP A 92 -7.85 -19.84 20.31
N ALA A 93 -7.07 -19.25 21.21
CA ALA A 93 -5.71 -18.79 20.94
C ALA A 93 -4.76 -19.94 20.52
N ASP A 94 -5.02 -21.18 20.96
CA ASP A 94 -4.24 -22.36 20.57
C ASP A 94 -4.74 -23.01 19.27
N PHE A 95 -5.71 -22.41 18.57
CA PHE A 95 -6.32 -22.97 17.36
C PHE A 95 -5.25 -23.35 16.31
N ALA A 96 -4.36 -22.44 15.94
CA ALA A 96 -3.30 -22.72 14.95
C ALA A 96 -2.41 -23.87 15.37
N LYS A 97 -1.96 -23.90 16.64
CA LYS A 97 -1.14 -24.98 17.21
C LYS A 97 -1.85 -26.35 17.18
N THR A 98 -3.16 -26.35 17.41
CA THR A 98 -3.99 -27.57 17.34
C THR A 98 -4.12 -28.04 15.89
N ILE A 99 -4.41 -27.16 14.95
CA ILE A 99 -4.62 -27.48 13.54
C ILE A 99 -3.33 -27.94 12.85
N ARG A 100 -2.16 -27.39 13.21
CA ARG A 100 -0.84 -27.85 12.69
C ARG A 100 -0.58 -29.34 12.90
N LYS A 101 -1.23 -29.98 13.90
CA LYS A 101 -1.07 -31.41 14.17
C LYS A 101 -1.94 -32.30 13.29
N VAL A 102 -2.85 -31.74 12.51
CA VAL A 102 -3.81 -32.47 11.67
C VAL A 102 -3.10 -32.95 10.41
N PRO A 103 -3.10 -34.27 10.08
CA PRO A 103 -2.52 -34.77 8.85
C PRO A 103 -3.08 -34.05 7.62
N GLY A 104 -2.21 -33.62 6.71
CA GLY A 104 -2.57 -32.88 5.50
C GLY A 104 -2.55 -31.35 5.66
N VAL A 105 -2.44 -30.82 6.88
CA VAL A 105 -2.10 -29.42 7.12
C VAL A 105 -0.59 -29.23 6.95
N GLN A 106 -0.17 -28.26 6.16
CA GLN A 106 1.23 -27.92 5.90
C GLN A 106 1.72 -26.82 6.84
N SER A 107 0.86 -25.81 7.07
CA SER A 107 1.06 -24.75 8.05
C SER A 107 -0.28 -24.14 8.45
N ALA A 108 -0.34 -23.50 9.60
CA ALA A 108 -1.48 -22.70 10.04
C ALA A 108 -0.97 -21.59 10.96
N GLY A 109 -1.54 -20.39 10.85
CA GLY A 109 -1.12 -19.24 11.65
C GLY A 109 -2.24 -18.22 11.83
N ALA A 110 -2.17 -17.47 12.93
CA ALA A 110 -3.00 -16.30 13.15
C ALA A 110 -2.56 -15.18 12.21
N THR A 111 -3.53 -14.48 11.63
CA THR A 111 -3.27 -13.34 10.74
C THR A 111 -3.24 -12.01 11.47
N ARG A 112 -3.50 -12.03 12.77
CA ARG A 112 -3.48 -10.87 13.68
C ARG A 112 -3.19 -11.31 15.10
N ASN A 113 -2.68 -10.40 15.94
CA ASN A 113 -2.33 -10.72 17.33
C ASN A 113 -3.42 -10.34 18.33
N ALA A 114 -4.22 -9.33 18.03
CA ALA A 114 -5.28 -8.84 18.88
C ALA A 114 -6.56 -8.59 18.11
N PRO A 115 -7.73 -8.60 18.76
CA PRO A 115 -8.92 -7.94 18.25
C PRO A 115 -8.56 -6.48 18.00
N LEU A 116 -8.89 -5.98 16.82
CA LEU A 116 -8.47 -4.70 16.29
C LEU A 116 -8.44 -3.57 17.33
N PRO A 117 -7.26 -2.97 17.60
CA PRO A 117 -7.17 -1.65 18.19
C PRO A 117 -7.50 -0.59 17.13
N SER A 118 -8.10 0.48 17.57
CA SER A 118 -8.40 1.66 16.77
C SER A 118 -7.16 2.57 16.59
N ALA A 119 -6.02 2.06 16.18
CA ALA A 119 -4.83 2.89 16.02
C ALA A 119 -4.15 2.64 14.69
N ALA A 120 -3.73 3.72 14.11
CA ALA A 120 -3.13 3.81 12.78
C ALA A 120 -1.90 2.91 12.63
N THR A 121 -1.83 2.39 11.69
CA THR A 121 -1.14 1.62 10.73
C THR A 121 -0.03 2.30 10.02
N THR A 122 0.54 1.63 9.11
CA THR A 122 1.51 2.13 8.15
C THR A 122 1.16 3.58 7.82
N ASP A 123 1.96 4.51 8.30
CA ASP A 123 1.77 5.93 7.97
C ASP A 123 2.11 6.12 6.49
N LEU A 124 1.07 6.03 5.67
CA LEU A 124 1.17 6.31 4.24
C LEU A 124 1.28 7.82 3.96
N GLY A 125 1.42 8.62 5.03
CA GLY A 125 1.42 10.07 5.00
C GLY A 125 0.03 10.66 4.71
N SER A 126 -0.25 11.79 5.32
CA SER A 126 -1.43 12.59 4.94
C SER A 126 -1.13 13.32 3.64
N PRO A 127 -2.01 13.26 2.62
CA PRO A 127 -1.77 13.96 1.36
C PRO A 127 -1.76 15.49 1.57
N LYS A 128 -0.82 16.16 0.91
CA LYS A 128 -0.89 17.61 0.77
C LYS A 128 -1.90 17.95 -0.33
N VAL A 129 -3.12 18.26 0.07
CA VAL A 129 -4.22 18.56 -0.86
C VAL A 129 -3.97 19.88 -1.58
N LEU A 130 -4.15 19.90 -2.91
CA LEU A 130 -4.15 21.13 -3.70
C LEU A 130 -5.38 21.99 -3.38
N SER A 131 -5.18 23.28 -3.19
CA SER A 131 -6.27 24.25 -3.09
C SER A 131 -6.90 24.51 -4.46
N ALA A 132 -8.13 25.00 -4.48
CA ALA A 132 -8.80 25.42 -5.72
C ALA A 132 -8.02 26.51 -6.48
N ALA A 133 -7.26 27.35 -5.77
CA ALA A 133 -6.42 28.37 -6.38
C ALA A 133 -5.21 27.76 -7.10
N GLU A 134 -4.52 26.81 -6.47
CA GLU A 134 -3.39 26.09 -7.12
C GLU A 134 -3.85 25.30 -8.36
N VAL A 135 -5.03 24.67 -8.32
CA VAL A 135 -5.62 23.98 -9.47
C VAL A 135 -5.95 24.96 -10.59
N ALA A 136 -6.51 26.13 -10.27
CA ALA A 136 -6.83 27.15 -11.26
C ALA A 136 -5.57 27.72 -11.91
N GLU A 137 -4.54 28.05 -11.15
CA GLU A 137 -3.24 28.54 -11.62
C GLU A 137 -2.58 27.53 -12.57
N ALA A 138 -2.48 26.27 -12.16
CA ALA A 138 -1.92 25.20 -13.00
C ALA A 138 -2.72 25.01 -14.31
N THR A 139 -4.06 25.20 -14.26
CA THR A 139 -4.92 25.10 -15.43
C THR A 139 -4.66 26.22 -16.44
N GLU A 140 -4.41 27.44 -15.97
CA GLU A 140 -4.06 28.59 -16.81
C GLU A 140 -2.69 28.44 -17.48
N GLU A 141 -1.75 27.77 -16.80
CA GLU A 141 -0.38 27.53 -17.27
C GLU A 141 -0.24 26.27 -18.14
N ALA A 142 -1.26 25.45 -18.22
CA ALA A 142 -1.20 24.18 -18.96
C ALA A 142 -0.97 24.39 -20.46
N ALA A 143 -0.04 23.65 -21.04
CA ALA A 143 0.23 23.69 -22.46
C ALA A 143 -0.92 23.05 -23.25
N ALA A 144 -1.13 23.54 -24.48
CA ALA A 144 -2.16 22.99 -25.37
C ALA A 144 -1.98 21.48 -25.60
N GLY A 145 -3.03 20.70 -25.31
CA GLY A 145 -3.04 19.24 -25.47
C GLY A 145 -2.52 18.45 -24.24
N GLN A 146 -2.21 19.13 -23.16
CA GLN A 146 -1.95 18.54 -21.85
C GLN A 146 -3.20 18.59 -20.97
N ASP A 147 -3.28 17.68 -20.00
CA ASP A 147 -4.25 17.81 -18.91
C ASP A 147 -3.84 18.95 -17.97
N PRO A 148 -4.78 19.62 -17.31
CA PRO A 148 -4.53 20.86 -16.56
C PRO A 148 -3.42 20.81 -15.52
N LEU A 149 -3.25 19.69 -14.83
CA LEU A 149 -2.24 19.53 -13.79
C LEU A 149 -0.98 18.77 -14.25
N GLN A 150 -0.89 18.39 -15.52
CA GLN A 150 0.22 17.60 -16.06
C GLN A 150 1.57 18.34 -15.96
N ASN A 151 1.56 19.66 -16.01
CA ASN A 151 2.75 20.49 -15.84
C ASN A 151 3.36 20.43 -14.43
N LEU A 152 2.59 20.01 -13.41
CA LEU A 152 3.06 19.79 -12.06
C LEU A 152 3.68 18.42 -11.84
N GLN A 153 3.54 17.50 -12.81
CA GLN A 153 4.02 16.12 -12.74
C GLN A 153 5.46 16.01 -13.28
N TRP A 154 6.46 16.20 -12.41
CA TRP A 154 7.87 16.01 -12.77
C TRP A 154 8.23 14.53 -13.00
N ASP A 155 7.46 13.65 -12.42
CA ASP A 155 7.60 12.18 -12.43
C ASP A 155 7.43 11.59 -13.83
N LEU A 156 6.47 12.07 -14.64
CA LEU A 156 6.24 11.56 -15.98
C LEU A 156 7.44 11.77 -16.91
N PRO A 157 8.05 12.98 -17.01
CA PRO A 157 9.29 13.17 -17.76
C PRO A 157 10.48 12.37 -17.20
N ALA A 158 10.54 12.15 -15.89
CA ALA A 158 11.62 11.40 -15.25
C ALA A 158 11.74 9.95 -15.73
N ILE A 159 10.60 9.34 -16.11
CA ILE A 159 10.52 8.01 -16.71
C ILE A 159 10.15 8.05 -18.21
N LYS A 160 10.19 9.21 -18.84
CA LYS A 160 9.87 9.45 -20.27
C LYS A 160 8.43 9.05 -20.64
N ALA A 161 7.50 9.07 -19.69
CA ALA A 161 6.11 8.76 -19.95
C ALA A 161 5.44 9.83 -20.84
N ASP A 162 5.81 11.10 -20.70
CA ASP A 162 5.42 12.21 -21.58
C ASP A 162 5.70 11.89 -23.04
N LYS A 163 6.89 11.35 -23.36
CA LYS A 163 7.29 10.95 -24.71
C LYS A 163 6.65 9.63 -25.15
N ALA A 164 6.41 8.72 -24.21
CA ALA A 164 5.69 7.49 -24.48
C ALA A 164 4.26 7.78 -24.94
N HIS A 165 3.59 8.76 -24.34
CA HIS A 165 2.23 9.18 -24.70
C HIS A 165 2.09 9.69 -26.15
N GLU A 166 3.17 10.21 -26.75
CA GLU A 166 3.18 10.57 -28.17
C GLU A 166 3.13 9.33 -29.10
N LYS A 167 3.46 8.15 -28.59
CA LYS A 167 3.51 6.89 -29.33
C LYS A 167 2.34 5.98 -29.00
N SER A 168 2.03 5.83 -27.71
CA SER A 168 0.95 4.99 -27.22
C SER A 168 0.52 5.41 -25.83
N LEU A 169 -0.78 5.42 -25.56
CA LEU A 169 -1.36 5.61 -24.23
C LEU A 169 -1.58 4.28 -23.49
N GLY A 170 -1.24 3.13 -24.11
CA GLY A 170 -1.61 1.81 -23.66
C GLY A 170 -2.90 1.30 -24.32
N SER A 171 -3.39 0.14 -23.88
CA SER A 171 -4.55 -0.55 -24.46
C SER A 171 -5.65 -0.77 -23.44
N PRO A 172 -6.92 -0.47 -23.73
CA PRO A 172 -8.04 -0.73 -22.82
C PRO A 172 -8.34 -2.24 -22.64
N LYS A 173 -7.56 -3.11 -23.28
CA LYS A 173 -7.60 -4.58 -23.05
C LYS A 173 -6.68 -5.01 -21.95
N VAL A 174 -5.83 -4.13 -21.43
CA VAL A 174 -4.93 -4.39 -20.30
C VAL A 174 -5.53 -3.80 -19.04
N THR A 175 -5.65 -4.59 -18.00
CA THR A 175 -6.15 -4.16 -16.69
C THR A 175 -5.03 -4.26 -15.64
N VAL A 176 -4.82 -3.15 -14.91
CA VAL A 176 -3.96 -3.10 -13.72
C VAL A 176 -4.83 -3.11 -12.49
N ALA A 177 -4.62 -4.06 -11.60
CA ALA A 177 -5.32 -4.07 -10.30
C ALA A 177 -4.51 -3.29 -9.25
N VAL A 178 -5.15 -2.34 -8.60
CA VAL A 178 -4.67 -1.67 -7.39
C VAL A 178 -5.20 -2.46 -6.20
N ILE A 179 -4.34 -3.32 -5.64
CA ILE A 179 -4.63 -4.06 -4.41
C ILE A 179 -4.19 -3.17 -3.25
N ASP A 180 -5.16 -2.46 -2.59
CA ASP A 180 -4.84 -1.33 -1.74
C ASP A 180 -6.02 -0.95 -0.81
N THR A 181 -6.09 0.30 -0.33
CA THR A 181 -7.15 0.85 0.54
C THR A 181 -8.49 1.04 -0.15
N GLY A 182 -8.56 0.82 -1.46
CA GLY A 182 -9.73 1.04 -2.31
C GLY A 182 -9.53 2.20 -3.29
N VAL A 183 -10.39 2.26 -4.30
CA VAL A 183 -10.31 3.24 -5.38
C VAL A 183 -11.65 3.97 -5.54
N ASP A 184 -11.64 5.30 -5.58
CA ASP A 184 -12.79 6.12 -5.91
C ASP A 184 -12.99 6.16 -7.44
N ASP A 185 -13.82 5.26 -7.94
CA ASP A 185 -14.17 5.16 -9.36
C ASP A 185 -15.09 6.30 -9.85
N THR A 186 -15.48 7.22 -8.97
CA THR A 186 -16.25 8.41 -9.32
C THR A 186 -15.35 9.62 -9.62
N HIS A 187 -14.04 9.52 -9.30
CA HIS A 187 -13.09 10.58 -9.59
C HIS A 187 -12.97 10.79 -11.10
N PRO A 188 -13.00 12.05 -11.62
CA PRO A 188 -13.04 12.33 -13.06
C PRO A 188 -11.83 11.77 -13.83
N ASP A 189 -10.64 11.70 -13.21
CA ASP A 189 -9.44 11.11 -13.83
C ASP A 189 -9.48 9.57 -13.86
N ILE A 190 -10.22 8.93 -12.95
CA ILE A 190 -10.28 7.47 -12.82
C ILE A 190 -11.46 6.87 -13.58
N ALA A 191 -12.63 7.50 -13.52
CA ALA A 191 -13.88 6.97 -14.04
C ALA A 191 -13.83 6.48 -15.50
N PRO A 192 -13.12 7.15 -16.45
CA PRO A 192 -13.07 6.68 -17.84
C PRO A 192 -12.35 5.34 -18.01
N ASN A 193 -11.39 5.03 -17.14
CA ASN A 193 -10.53 3.85 -17.22
C ASN A 193 -10.87 2.78 -16.18
N PHE A 194 -11.87 3.00 -15.33
CA PHE A 194 -12.18 2.08 -14.25
C PHE A 194 -12.84 0.78 -14.73
N ASP A 195 -12.30 -0.36 -14.28
CA ASP A 195 -12.83 -1.70 -14.56
C ASP A 195 -13.60 -2.22 -13.34
N ARG A 196 -14.92 -2.01 -13.33
CA ARG A 196 -15.81 -2.47 -12.25
C ARG A 196 -15.88 -3.97 -12.15
N ALA A 197 -15.78 -4.70 -13.27
CA ALA A 197 -15.90 -6.15 -13.28
C ALA A 197 -14.72 -6.85 -12.57
N ALA A 198 -13.55 -6.21 -12.61
CA ALA A 198 -12.35 -6.67 -11.91
C ALA A 198 -12.17 -6.05 -10.52
N SER A 199 -13.13 -5.22 -10.04
CA SER A 199 -13.08 -4.53 -8.75
C SER A 199 -13.87 -5.28 -7.65
N VAL A 200 -13.41 -5.17 -6.40
CA VAL A 200 -13.95 -5.96 -5.28
C VAL A 200 -13.49 -5.42 -3.92
N ASN A 201 -14.25 -5.70 -2.87
CA ASN A 201 -13.77 -5.60 -1.49
C ASN A 201 -13.42 -7.00 -0.96
N CYS A 202 -12.21 -7.17 -0.51
CA CYS A 202 -11.62 -8.41 0.03
C CYS A 202 -11.35 -8.37 1.54
N VAL A 203 -11.67 -7.28 2.24
CA VAL A 203 -11.31 -7.04 3.66
C VAL A 203 -11.72 -8.20 4.58
N ALA A 204 -12.86 -8.82 4.32
CA ALA A 204 -13.34 -9.96 5.11
C ALA A 204 -12.69 -11.32 4.73
N GLY A 205 -11.62 -11.32 3.94
CA GLY A 205 -10.95 -12.53 3.45
C GLY A 205 -11.76 -13.30 2.39
N LYS A 206 -12.84 -12.72 1.89
CA LYS A 206 -13.70 -13.23 0.81
C LYS A 206 -14.22 -12.07 -0.03
N PRO A 207 -14.54 -12.30 -1.33
CA PRO A 207 -15.03 -11.25 -2.21
C PRO A 207 -16.38 -10.67 -1.78
N ASP A 208 -16.49 -9.34 -1.78
CA ASP A 208 -17.73 -8.57 -1.76
C ASP A 208 -17.77 -7.69 -3.01
N THR A 209 -18.71 -8.00 -3.92
CA THR A 209 -18.88 -7.33 -5.21
C THR A 209 -20.04 -6.32 -5.20
N SER A 210 -20.55 -5.96 -4.03
CA SER A 210 -21.57 -4.92 -3.90
C SER A 210 -21.10 -3.62 -4.54
N GLU A 211 -22.01 -2.88 -5.16
CA GLU A 211 -21.68 -1.62 -5.86
C GLU A 211 -20.98 -0.63 -4.92
N GLY A 212 -19.80 -0.20 -5.30
CA GLY A 212 -18.98 0.74 -4.51
C GLY A 212 -18.26 0.12 -3.32
N ALA A 213 -18.34 -1.20 -3.07
CA ALA A 213 -17.62 -1.84 -1.97
C ALA A 213 -16.10 -1.69 -2.07
N TRP A 214 -15.57 -1.49 -3.28
CA TRP A 214 -14.15 -1.24 -3.57
C TRP A 214 -13.69 0.19 -3.28
N ARG A 215 -14.59 1.13 -2.91
CA ARG A 215 -14.24 2.52 -2.60
C ARG A 215 -13.70 2.62 -1.18
N PRO A 216 -12.76 3.54 -0.91
CA PRO A 216 -12.41 3.88 0.46
C PRO A 216 -13.60 4.57 1.14
N GLY A 217 -13.79 4.33 2.43
CA GLY A 217 -14.73 5.09 3.25
C GLY A 217 -14.27 6.53 3.45
N ALA A 218 -15.18 7.42 3.87
CA ALA A 218 -14.89 8.86 4.00
C ALA A 218 -13.76 9.20 5.00
N ALA A 219 -13.52 8.34 5.98
CA ALA A 219 -12.46 8.49 6.98
C ALA A 219 -11.28 7.54 6.74
N GLU A 220 -11.32 6.76 5.68
CA GLU A 220 -10.25 5.84 5.33
C GLU A 220 -9.17 6.51 4.47
N SER A 221 -8.02 5.87 4.36
CA SER A 221 -6.90 6.38 3.57
C SER A 221 -7.26 6.54 2.09
N PRO A 222 -6.93 7.69 1.46
CA PRO A 222 -7.15 7.92 0.03
C PRO A 222 -6.11 7.22 -0.86
N HIS A 223 -5.17 6.49 -0.26
CA HIS A 223 -3.93 6.00 -0.86
C HIS A 223 -4.17 5.21 -2.17
N GLY A 224 -5.08 4.23 -2.18
CA GLY A 224 -5.35 3.44 -3.38
C GLY A 224 -5.94 4.25 -4.56
N THR A 225 -6.68 5.34 -4.26
CA THR A 225 -7.15 6.26 -5.32
C THR A 225 -5.99 7.04 -5.93
N HIS A 226 -5.04 7.51 -5.09
CA HIS A 226 -3.83 8.18 -5.53
C HIS A 226 -3.00 7.27 -6.44
N VAL A 227 -2.69 6.07 -5.97
CA VAL A 227 -1.98 5.01 -6.71
C VAL A 227 -2.65 4.69 -8.05
N ALA A 228 -3.98 4.56 -8.09
CA ALA A 228 -4.72 4.28 -9.32
C ALA A 228 -4.55 5.38 -10.37
N GLY A 229 -4.49 6.64 -9.94
CA GLY A 229 -4.25 7.78 -10.83
C GLY A 229 -2.85 7.80 -11.42
N GLU A 230 -1.84 7.52 -10.65
CA GLU A 230 -0.46 7.42 -11.15
C GLU A 230 -0.33 6.37 -12.26
N ILE A 231 -1.07 5.24 -12.15
CA ILE A 231 -1.09 4.21 -13.18
C ILE A 231 -1.84 4.69 -14.41
N ALA A 232 -3.10 5.13 -14.26
CA ALA A 232 -4.07 5.19 -15.35
C ALA A 232 -5.05 6.38 -15.28
N ALA A 233 -4.68 7.50 -14.61
CA ALA A 233 -5.46 8.72 -14.78
C ALA A 233 -5.63 9.01 -16.27
N ALA A 234 -6.88 9.19 -16.71
CA ALA A 234 -7.21 9.29 -18.11
C ALA A 234 -6.75 10.62 -18.70
N LYS A 235 -6.15 10.60 -19.88
CA LYS A 235 -5.85 11.83 -20.63
C LYS A 235 -7.15 12.38 -21.24
N ASN A 236 -7.88 13.20 -20.49
CA ASN A 236 -9.27 13.56 -20.75
C ASN A 236 -9.57 15.08 -20.68
N GLY A 237 -8.53 15.91 -20.55
CA GLY A 237 -8.68 17.37 -20.42
C GLY A 237 -9.02 17.82 -19.01
N VAL A 238 -8.90 16.94 -18.00
CA VAL A 238 -9.18 17.22 -16.59
C VAL A 238 -7.99 16.75 -15.76
N GLY A 239 -7.69 17.45 -14.69
CA GLY A 239 -6.73 17.01 -13.66
C GLY A 239 -5.36 16.61 -14.21
N MET A 240 -4.93 15.40 -13.91
CA MET A 240 -3.61 14.86 -14.20
C MET A 240 -3.65 13.67 -15.17
N THR A 241 -2.49 13.23 -15.65
CA THR A 241 -2.36 12.07 -16.55
C THR A 241 -1.55 10.95 -15.86
N GLY A 242 -1.99 9.70 -15.96
CA GLY A 242 -1.23 8.54 -15.47
C GLY A 242 -0.13 8.09 -16.45
N VAL A 243 0.72 7.15 -16.03
CA VAL A 243 1.80 6.56 -16.86
C VAL A 243 1.23 5.85 -18.08
N ALA A 244 0.11 5.16 -17.94
CA ALA A 244 -0.56 4.41 -18.99
C ALA A 244 -2.04 4.82 -19.11
N PRO A 245 -2.35 6.04 -19.58
CA PRO A 245 -3.70 6.62 -19.49
C PRO A 245 -4.73 5.97 -20.42
N GLY A 246 -4.34 4.98 -21.19
CA GLY A 246 -5.26 4.20 -22.07
C GLY A 246 -5.51 2.77 -21.59
N VAL A 247 -4.94 2.33 -20.44
CA VAL A 247 -5.25 1.03 -19.86
C VAL A 247 -6.42 1.11 -18.89
N LYS A 248 -6.92 -0.04 -18.45
CA LYS A 248 -7.92 -0.13 -17.40
C LYS A 248 -7.27 -0.24 -16.04
N VAL A 249 -7.93 0.30 -15.01
CA VAL A 249 -7.54 0.15 -13.60
C VAL A 249 -8.71 -0.40 -12.79
N SER A 250 -8.45 -1.37 -11.91
CA SER A 250 -9.45 -1.91 -10.98
C SER A 250 -9.04 -1.69 -9.54
N GLY A 251 -10.03 -1.47 -8.67
CA GLY A 251 -9.85 -1.34 -7.21
C GLY A 251 -10.10 -2.66 -6.51
N ILE A 252 -9.08 -3.24 -5.89
CA ILE A 252 -9.20 -4.40 -5.02
C ILE A 252 -8.89 -3.95 -3.59
N LYS A 253 -9.95 -3.67 -2.84
CA LYS A 253 -9.82 -3.19 -1.47
C LYS A 253 -9.45 -4.32 -0.53
N VAL A 254 -8.28 -4.22 0.10
CA VAL A 254 -7.74 -5.21 1.05
C VAL A 254 -7.41 -4.61 2.42
N SER A 255 -7.33 -3.28 2.54
CA SER A 255 -7.16 -2.58 3.80
C SER A 255 -8.48 -2.47 4.53
N ASN A 256 -8.49 -2.81 5.81
CA ASN A 256 -9.63 -2.56 6.69
C ASN A 256 -9.78 -1.06 7.01
N PRO A 257 -10.88 -0.61 7.66
CA PRO A 257 -11.06 0.80 8.00
C PRO A 257 -9.96 1.42 8.88
N ASP A 258 -9.28 0.59 9.66
CA ASP A 258 -8.15 1.03 10.51
C ASP A 258 -6.82 1.08 9.74
N GLY A 259 -6.80 0.72 8.44
CA GLY A 259 -5.67 0.78 7.53
C GLY A 259 -4.79 -0.50 7.48
N TYR A 260 -5.12 -1.61 8.17
CA TYR A 260 -4.36 -2.85 8.15
C TYR A 260 -4.61 -3.69 6.91
N PHE A 261 -3.55 -4.30 6.38
CA PHE A 261 -3.52 -5.19 5.22
C PHE A 261 -3.33 -6.64 5.66
N TYR A 262 -4.34 -7.27 6.24
CA TYR A 262 -4.20 -8.62 6.77
C TYR A 262 -4.10 -9.69 5.68
N THR A 263 -3.39 -10.76 5.99
CA THR A 263 -3.08 -11.88 5.08
C THR A 263 -4.32 -12.42 4.36
N GLU A 264 -5.45 -12.62 5.04
CA GLU A 264 -6.67 -13.15 4.42
C GLU A 264 -7.25 -12.23 3.34
N ALA A 265 -7.17 -10.91 3.56
CA ALA A 265 -7.60 -9.91 2.59
C ALA A 265 -6.66 -9.88 1.38
N VAL A 266 -5.35 -9.91 1.62
CA VAL A 266 -4.32 -9.94 0.57
C VAL A 266 -4.45 -11.21 -0.28
N VAL A 267 -4.63 -12.38 0.33
CA VAL A 267 -4.88 -13.63 -0.39
C VAL A 267 -6.14 -13.53 -1.26
N CYS A 268 -7.24 -12.99 -0.72
CA CYS A 268 -8.45 -12.74 -1.49
C CYS A 268 -8.17 -11.83 -2.69
N GLY A 269 -7.42 -10.75 -2.52
CA GLY A 269 -7.09 -9.79 -3.57
C GLY A 269 -6.34 -10.42 -4.74
N PHE A 270 -5.25 -11.15 -4.47
CA PHE A 270 -4.51 -11.85 -5.51
C PHE A 270 -5.34 -12.94 -6.20
N MET A 271 -6.16 -13.67 -5.45
CA MET A 271 -7.04 -14.68 -6.04
C MET A 271 -8.10 -14.04 -6.94
N TRP A 272 -8.67 -12.90 -6.54
CA TRP A 272 -9.62 -12.15 -7.35
C TRP A 272 -8.96 -11.65 -8.64
N ALA A 273 -7.82 -10.98 -8.54
CA ALA A 273 -7.05 -10.51 -9.71
C ALA A 273 -6.77 -11.64 -10.71
N ALA A 274 -6.31 -12.81 -10.19
CA ALA A 274 -6.00 -13.98 -11.01
C ALA A 274 -7.22 -14.55 -11.75
N GLU A 275 -8.39 -14.54 -11.13
CA GLU A 275 -9.62 -15.11 -11.71
C GLU A 275 -10.33 -14.14 -12.67
N HIS A 276 -10.01 -12.85 -12.60
CA HIS A 276 -10.59 -11.80 -13.45
C HIS A 276 -9.66 -11.32 -14.56
N GLY A 277 -8.57 -12.06 -14.83
CA GLY A 277 -7.71 -11.80 -15.98
C GLY A 277 -6.92 -10.50 -15.90
N VAL A 278 -6.58 -10.06 -14.69
CA VAL A 278 -5.72 -8.89 -14.47
C VAL A 278 -4.32 -9.15 -15.03
N ASP A 279 -3.76 -8.17 -15.74
CA ASP A 279 -2.45 -8.27 -16.39
C ASP A 279 -1.29 -7.84 -15.50
N VAL A 280 -1.54 -6.87 -14.59
CA VAL A 280 -0.55 -6.35 -13.64
C VAL A 280 -1.25 -6.11 -12.30
N THR A 281 -0.59 -6.47 -11.18
CA THR A 281 -1.04 -6.03 -9.86
C THR A 281 -0.05 -5.02 -9.29
N ASN A 282 -0.56 -3.94 -8.69
CA ASN A 282 0.21 -3.02 -7.87
C ASN A 282 -0.09 -3.23 -6.40
N ASN A 283 0.97 -3.33 -5.58
CA ASN A 283 0.91 -3.65 -4.16
C ASN A 283 1.79 -2.67 -3.41
N SER A 284 1.18 -1.61 -2.89
CA SER A 284 1.91 -0.52 -2.21
C SER A 284 1.72 -0.60 -0.69
N TYR A 285 1.98 -1.77 -0.10
CA TYR A 285 1.82 -2.09 1.33
C TYR A 285 2.70 -3.28 1.72
N TYR A 286 2.93 -3.47 3.02
CA TYR A 286 3.34 -4.74 3.59
C TYR A 286 2.14 -5.46 4.26
N THR A 287 2.24 -6.76 4.43
CA THR A 287 1.15 -7.57 5.00
C THR A 287 1.23 -7.58 6.52
N ASP A 288 0.29 -6.87 7.15
CA ASP A 288 0.17 -6.75 8.61
C ASP A 288 -0.06 -8.10 9.30
N PRO A 289 0.29 -8.21 10.61
CA PRO A 289 0.81 -7.15 11.49
C PRO A 289 2.34 -7.09 11.58
N TRP A 290 3.04 -7.88 10.78
CA TRP A 290 4.48 -7.99 10.82
C TRP A 290 5.10 -7.28 9.62
N TYR A 291 5.98 -6.28 9.85
CA TYR A 291 6.73 -5.68 8.75
C TYR A 291 7.56 -6.75 8.03
N PHE A 292 8.27 -7.57 8.82
CA PHE A 292 8.96 -8.75 8.30
C PHE A 292 8.37 -10.02 8.89
N ASN A 293 7.93 -10.92 8.03
CA ASN A 293 7.37 -12.21 8.39
C ASN A 293 8.45 -13.29 8.38
N CYS A 294 8.75 -13.88 9.53
CA CYS A 294 9.87 -14.79 9.73
C CYS A 294 9.45 -16.26 9.57
N LYS A 295 10.16 -17.00 8.72
CA LYS A 295 9.86 -18.42 8.42
C LYS A 295 10.17 -19.37 9.57
N ASN A 296 10.98 -18.95 10.55
CA ASN A 296 11.27 -19.68 11.77
C ASN A 296 10.18 -19.54 12.83
N ASP A 297 9.25 -18.57 12.69
CA ASP A 297 8.02 -18.49 13.47
C ASP A 297 6.89 -19.27 12.78
N PRO A 298 6.22 -20.22 13.46
CA PRO A 298 5.21 -21.06 12.81
C PRO A 298 3.96 -20.32 12.32
N ASP A 299 3.54 -19.22 12.96
CA ASP A 299 2.40 -18.42 12.54
C ASP A 299 2.79 -17.57 11.33
N GLN A 300 3.88 -16.79 11.41
CA GLN A 300 4.37 -15.95 10.32
C GLN A 300 4.73 -16.78 9.08
N LYS A 301 5.31 -17.97 9.26
CA LYS A 301 5.54 -18.92 8.16
C LYS A 301 4.26 -19.26 7.40
N ALA A 302 3.15 -19.42 8.11
CA ALA A 302 1.87 -19.72 7.46
C ALA A 302 1.36 -18.54 6.63
N LEU A 303 1.60 -17.30 7.07
CA LEU A 303 1.28 -16.08 6.34
C LEU A 303 2.11 -15.98 5.05
N VAL A 304 3.44 -16.11 5.17
CA VAL A 304 4.35 -16.15 4.01
C VAL A 304 3.91 -17.18 2.99
N GLU A 305 3.56 -18.39 3.45
CA GLU A 305 3.13 -19.47 2.57
C GLU A 305 1.80 -19.15 1.86
N ALA A 306 0.81 -18.60 2.57
CA ALA A 306 -0.49 -18.27 2.01
C ALA A 306 -0.38 -17.17 0.94
N VAL A 307 0.30 -16.07 1.24
CA VAL A 307 0.50 -14.96 0.27
C VAL A 307 1.35 -15.42 -0.91
N SER A 308 2.44 -16.18 -0.67
CA SER A 308 3.28 -16.73 -1.74
C SER A 308 2.52 -17.66 -2.71
N ARG A 309 1.56 -18.42 -2.22
CA ARG A 309 0.69 -19.25 -3.07
C ARG A 309 -0.25 -18.40 -3.93
N ALA A 310 -0.80 -17.34 -3.37
CA ALA A 310 -1.72 -16.44 -4.05
C ALA A 310 -0.99 -15.61 -5.14
N THR A 311 0.18 -15.03 -4.84
CA THR A 311 1.00 -14.28 -5.81
C THR A 311 1.46 -15.16 -6.97
N ARG A 312 1.96 -16.37 -6.67
CA ARG A 312 2.32 -17.35 -7.71
C ARG A 312 1.13 -17.81 -8.55
N TYR A 313 -0.06 -17.87 -7.94
CA TYR A 313 -1.26 -18.21 -8.71
C TYR A 313 -1.61 -17.09 -9.67
N ALA A 314 -1.57 -15.83 -9.23
CA ALA A 314 -1.76 -14.66 -10.10
C ALA A 314 -0.74 -14.63 -11.23
N GLU A 315 0.55 -14.86 -10.95
CA GLU A 315 1.60 -14.95 -11.97
C GLU A 315 1.32 -16.07 -12.99
N ARG A 316 0.94 -17.27 -12.54
CA ARG A 316 0.56 -18.38 -13.45
C ARG A 316 -0.66 -18.05 -14.31
N LYS A 317 -1.53 -17.16 -13.86
CA LYS A 317 -2.70 -16.66 -14.61
C LYS A 317 -2.37 -15.52 -15.56
N GLY A 318 -1.14 -15.01 -15.56
CA GLY A 318 -0.64 -14.02 -16.50
C GLY A 318 -0.36 -12.66 -15.90
N ALA A 319 -0.59 -12.46 -14.59
CA ALA A 319 -0.35 -11.18 -13.93
C ALA A 319 1.14 -10.97 -13.62
N VAL A 320 1.65 -9.77 -13.87
CA VAL A 320 2.92 -9.27 -13.35
C VAL A 320 2.64 -8.62 -11.99
N ASN A 321 3.25 -9.14 -10.93
CA ASN A 321 3.09 -8.57 -9.61
C ASN A 321 4.18 -7.53 -9.33
N VAL A 322 3.81 -6.30 -8.98
CA VAL A 322 4.71 -5.19 -8.66
C VAL A 322 4.44 -4.76 -7.22
N ALA A 323 5.48 -4.49 -6.44
CA ALA A 323 5.33 -4.06 -5.06
C ALA A 323 6.36 -3.00 -4.65
N ALA A 324 5.98 -2.13 -3.73
CA ALA A 324 6.81 -1.12 -3.11
C ALA A 324 7.88 -1.75 -2.20
N ALA A 325 9.09 -1.16 -2.15
CA ALA A 325 10.20 -1.69 -1.35
C ALA A 325 10.10 -1.37 0.16
N GLY A 326 9.23 -0.42 0.54
CA GLY A 326 9.11 0.08 1.92
C GLY A 326 9.84 1.40 2.17
N ASN A 327 9.57 2.05 3.32
CA ASN A 327 9.88 3.47 3.54
C ASN A 327 10.74 3.75 4.80
N GLU A 328 11.51 2.79 5.29
CA GLU A 328 12.29 2.88 6.53
C GLU A 328 13.79 3.05 6.30
N ASN A 329 14.20 3.27 5.03
CA ASN A 329 15.62 3.36 4.64
C ASN A 329 16.44 2.10 5.03
N TYR A 330 15.81 0.94 5.09
CA TYR A 330 16.49 -0.31 5.40
C TYR A 330 17.32 -0.83 4.21
N ASP A 331 18.51 -1.33 4.51
CA ASP A 331 19.25 -2.21 3.60
C ASP A 331 18.69 -3.63 3.73
N LEU A 332 17.81 -4.00 2.82
CA LEU A 332 17.17 -5.32 2.78
C LEU A 332 18.15 -6.46 2.43
N ALA A 333 19.39 -6.13 2.06
CA ALA A 333 20.46 -7.08 1.78
C ALA A 333 21.48 -7.16 2.93
N SER A 334 21.25 -6.47 4.04
CA SER A 334 22.11 -6.54 5.23
C SER A 334 22.00 -7.89 5.94
N ASP A 335 22.92 -8.17 6.85
CA ASP A 335 22.89 -9.39 7.66
C ASP A 335 21.88 -9.31 8.82
N SER A 336 21.47 -8.12 9.21
CA SER A 336 20.48 -7.87 10.29
C SER A 336 19.77 -6.55 10.09
N ILE A 337 18.46 -6.52 10.45
CA ILE A 337 17.63 -5.32 10.46
C ILE A 337 16.93 -5.25 11.84
N THR A 338 16.91 -4.07 12.45
CA THR A 338 16.06 -3.82 13.62
C THR A 338 14.68 -3.40 13.14
N ASP A 339 13.67 -4.17 13.52
CA ASP A 339 12.24 -3.89 13.27
C ASP A 339 11.56 -3.41 14.56
N PRO A 340 11.36 -2.11 14.76
CA PRO A 340 10.77 -1.55 15.98
C PRO A 340 9.23 -1.42 15.89
N VAL A 341 8.62 -1.75 14.75
CA VAL A 341 7.20 -1.46 14.52
C VAL A 341 6.29 -2.67 14.65
N SER A 342 6.83 -3.88 14.69
CA SER A 342 6.04 -5.11 14.73
C SER A 342 5.88 -5.70 16.14
N PRO A 343 4.69 -6.31 16.44
CA PRO A 343 3.47 -6.29 15.63
C PRO A 343 2.76 -4.93 15.76
N ASN A 344 2.29 -4.38 14.66
CA ASN A 344 1.65 -3.05 14.67
C ASN A 344 0.18 -3.07 15.11
N ASP A 345 -0.44 -4.25 15.18
CA ASP A 345 -1.79 -4.45 15.73
C ASP A 345 -1.79 -4.79 17.23
N GLY A 346 -0.69 -4.57 17.90
CA GLY A 346 -0.47 -4.88 19.33
C GLY A 346 0.46 -3.88 20.00
N THR A 347 1.32 -4.38 20.89
CA THR A 347 2.42 -3.61 21.48
C THR A 347 3.69 -3.90 20.68
N PRO A 348 4.19 -2.97 19.87
CA PRO A 348 5.44 -3.16 19.13
C PRO A 348 6.63 -3.34 20.08
N SER A 349 7.63 -4.08 19.64
CA SER A 349 8.90 -4.25 20.34
C SER A 349 10.03 -4.34 19.34
N ASP A 350 11.21 -3.85 19.71
CA ASP A 350 12.41 -3.99 18.89
C ASP A 350 12.70 -5.47 18.62
N ARG A 351 12.80 -5.82 17.35
CA ARG A 351 13.10 -7.17 16.88
C ARG A 351 14.33 -7.10 15.98
N GLU A 352 15.37 -7.85 16.37
CA GLU A 352 16.48 -8.11 15.44
C GLU A 352 16.08 -9.27 14.53
N ILE A 353 16.01 -9.00 13.24
CA ILE A 353 15.63 -9.99 12.23
C ILE A 353 16.81 -10.33 11.34
N ASP A 354 16.82 -11.58 10.87
CA ASP A 354 17.68 -12.04 9.78
C ASP A 354 16.90 -11.92 8.45
N PRO A 355 17.27 -10.99 7.54
CA PRO A 355 16.57 -10.80 6.27
C PRO A 355 16.57 -12.01 5.35
N SER A 356 17.44 -13.00 5.58
CA SER A 356 17.41 -14.27 4.83
C SER A 356 16.25 -15.18 5.24
N GLU A 357 15.78 -15.05 6.48
CA GLU A 357 14.68 -15.85 7.05
C GLU A 357 13.38 -15.06 7.18
N CYS A 358 13.44 -13.73 7.28
CA CYS A 358 12.31 -12.85 7.47
C CYS A 358 12.09 -12.01 6.21
N LEU A 359 10.87 -11.99 5.69
CA LEU A 359 10.53 -11.33 4.43
C LEU A 359 9.45 -10.26 4.66
N ASP A 360 9.64 -9.11 4.05
CA ASP A 360 8.53 -8.21 3.73
C ASP A 360 7.68 -8.86 2.63
N ILE A 361 6.41 -9.07 2.90
CA ILE A 361 5.46 -9.69 1.96
C ILE A 361 4.33 -8.72 1.60
N PRO A 362 3.96 -8.61 0.29
CA PRO A 362 4.36 -9.48 -0.83
C PRO A 362 5.69 -9.11 -1.49
N THR A 363 6.34 -8.01 -1.12
CA THR A 363 7.48 -7.35 -1.77
C THR A 363 8.63 -8.31 -2.10
N GLN A 364 9.11 -9.06 -1.10
CA GLN A 364 10.27 -9.96 -1.26
C GLN A 364 9.88 -11.38 -1.69
N LEU A 365 8.62 -11.62 -2.08
CA LEU A 365 8.22 -12.94 -2.58
C LEU A 365 8.78 -13.20 -3.99
N PRO A 366 9.22 -14.44 -4.27
CA PRO A 366 9.72 -14.78 -5.60
C PRO A 366 8.71 -14.48 -6.70
N GLY A 367 9.14 -13.75 -7.72
CA GLY A 367 8.32 -13.39 -8.89
C GLY A 367 7.66 -12.00 -8.78
N VAL A 368 7.69 -11.37 -7.64
CA VAL A 368 7.26 -9.97 -7.45
C VAL A 368 8.39 -9.04 -7.89
N VAL A 369 8.07 -7.93 -8.53
CA VAL A 369 8.98 -6.85 -8.91
C VAL A 369 9.07 -5.86 -7.76
N THR A 370 10.22 -5.76 -7.12
CA THR A 370 10.47 -4.86 -5.98
C THR A 370 10.94 -3.50 -6.45
N VAL A 371 10.19 -2.44 -6.10
CA VAL A 371 10.40 -1.08 -6.62
C VAL A 371 10.91 -0.14 -5.53
N ALA A 372 12.10 0.44 -5.73
CA ALA A 372 12.65 1.51 -4.91
C ALA A 372 12.19 2.90 -5.40
N SER A 373 12.20 3.88 -4.49
CA SER A 373 11.78 5.25 -4.77
C SER A 373 12.94 6.18 -5.08
N THR A 374 12.71 7.10 -6.03
CA THR A 374 13.58 8.25 -6.31
C THR A 374 12.81 9.56 -6.23
N GLY A 375 13.54 10.63 -5.90
CA GLY A 375 13.01 12.00 -5.99
C GLY A 375 13.28 12.66 -7.33
N ALA A 376 12.96 13.95 -7.43
CA ALA A 376 12.94 14.71 -8.67
C ALA A 376 14.33 14.89 -9.34
N LYS A 377 15.41 14.71 -8.64
CA LYS A 377 16.79 14.71 -9.21
C LYS A 377 17.33 13.31 -9.50
N GLY A 378 16.47 12.28 -9.43
CA GLY A 378 16.84 10.90 -9.69
C GLY A 378 17.72 10.25 -8.61
N LEU A 379 17.92 10.91 -7.45
CA LEU A 379 18.56 10.29 -6.30
C LEU A 379 17.56 9.36 -5.59
N LYS A 380 18.06 8.31 -4.92
CA LYS A 380 17.23 7.49 -4.04
C LYS A 380 16.48 8.41 -3.07
N SER A 381 15.20 8.19 -2.84
CA SER A 381 14.46 8.93 -1.82
C SER A 381 15.01 8.62 -0.43
N SER A 382 15.03 9.62 0.46
CA SER A 382 15.58 9.51 1.81
C SER A 382 15.07 8.28 2.57
N PHE A 383 13.80 8.03 2.47
CA PHE A 383 13.06 6.94 3.15
C PHE A 383 13.15 5.58 2.42
N SER A 384 13.47 5.54 1.11
CA SER A 384 13.33 4.29 0.34
C SER A 384 14.19 3.17 0.90
N ASN A 385 13.59 2.03 1.19
CA ASN A 385 14.34 0.80 1.38
C ASN A 385 15.14 0.48 0.12
N TYR A 386 16.24 -0.22 0.29
CA TYR A 386 17.19 -0.55 -0.75
C TYR A 386 17.85 -1.92 -0.47
N GLY A 387 18.72 -2.37 -1.33
CA GLY A 387 19.48 -3.59 -1.11
C GLY A 387 19.82 -4.30 -2.42
N ARG A 388 21.10 -4.66 -2.57
CA ARG A 388 21.59 -5.30 -3.79
C ARG A 388 21.03 -6.70 -3.95
N GLY A 389 20.32 -6.94 -5.06
CA GLY A 389 19.70 -8.22 -5.35
C GLY A 389 18.32 -8.41 -4.73
N VAL A 390 17.83 -7.42 -3.99
CA VAL A 390 16.46 -7.35 -3.46
C VAL A 390 15.63 -6.35 -4.25
N VAL A 391 16.12 -5.12 -4.42
CA VAL A 391 15.49 -4.14 -5.32
C VAL A 391 15.73 -4.55 -6.77
N ASP A 392 14.64 -4.60 -7.55
CA ASP A 392 14.68 -4.94 -8.97
C ASP A 392 14.81 -3.69 -9.86
N ILE A 393 14.07 -2.63 -9.57
CA ILE A 393 13.99 -1.43 -10.41
C ILE A 393 13.63 -0.22 -9.54
N ALA A 394 13.89 0.98 -10.03
CA ALA A 394 13.49 2.22 -9.35
C ALA A 394 12.57 3.07 -10.23
N ALA A 395 11.76 3.89 -9.58
CA ALA A 395 10.90 4.88 -10.23
C ALA A 395 10.66 6.09 -9.32
N PRO A 396 10.10 7.20 -9.82
CA PRO A 396 9.70 8.33 -9.01
C PRO A 396 8.71 7.94 -7.91
N GLY A 397 9.02 8.24 -6.66
CA GLY A 397 8.12 8.08 -5.52
C GLY A 397 8.09 9.33 -4.65
N GLY A 398 8.85 10.35 -5.07
CA GLY A 398 8.92 11.64 -4.40
C GLY A 398 9.93 11.69 -3.27
N ASP A 399 10.34 12.92 -2.95
CA ASP A 399 11.17 13.25 -1.79
C ASP A 399 11.03 14.74 -1.50
N SER A 400 10.93 15.12 -0.23
CA SER A 400 10.81 16.51 0.20
C SER A 400 12.16 17.15 0.59
N THR A 401 13.27 16.42 0.50
CA THR A 401 14.59 16.95 0.82
C THR A 401 15.01 18.05 -0.16
N ALA A 402 15.78 19.02 0.32
CA ALA A 402 16.19 20.17 -0.48
C ALA A 402 16.98 19.78 -1.75
N LEU A 403 17.74 18.67 -1.69
CA LEU A 403 18.49 18.16 -2.83
C LEU A 403 17.60 17.58 -3.94
N GLN A 404 16.34 17.29 -3.65
CA GLN A 404 15.36 16.70 -4.57
C GLN A 404 14.30 17.71 -5.05
N THR A 405 14.56 19.02 -4.93
CA THR A 405 13.64 20.04 -5.45
C THR A 405 13.50 19.92 -6.98
N PRO A 406 12.28 19.79 -7.53
CA PRO A 406 12.09 19.69 -8.96
C PRO A 406 12.37 21.00 -9.69
N GLU A 407 12.51 20.93 -11.02
CA GLU A 407 12.56 22.14 -11.86
C GLU A 407 11.15 22.70 -12.10
N PRO A 408 10.98 24.02 -12.17
CA PRO A 408 9.71 24.61 -12.58
C PRO A 408 9.21 24.06 -13.95
N PRO A 409 7.89 23.96 -14.16
CA PRO A 409 6.80 24.47 -13.34
C PRO A 409 6.40 23.60 -12.13
N ALA A 410 6.96 22.40 -11.98
CA ALA A 410 6.67 21.59 -10.80
C ALA A 410 7.16 22.31 -9.54
N THR A 411 6.30 22.40 -8.52
CA THR A 411 6.56 23.13 -7.28
C THR A 411 6.79 22.22 -6.08
N SER A 412 6.56 20.91 -6.24
CA SER A 412 6.67 19.92 -5.17
C SER A 412 7.55 18.74 -5.62
N GLY A 413 8.49 18.33 -4.78
CA GLY A 413 9.26 17.08 -4.97
C GLY A 413 8.46 15.82 -4.67
N LEU A 414 7.19 15.94 -4.25
CA LEU A 414 6.26 14.83 -4.02
C LEU A 414 5.53 14.45 -5.31
N ILE A 415 4.82 13.35 -5.32
CA ILE A 415 4.07 12.83 -6.46
C ILE A 415 2.63 13.32 -6.40
N LEU A 416 2.14 13.87 -7.50
CA LEU A 416 0.75 14.31 -7.67
C LEU A 416 -0.15 13.12 -7.97
N GLY A 417 -1.30 13.04 -7.32
CA GLY A 417 -2.31 12.01 -7.55
C GLY A 417 -3.74 12.49 -7.26
N PRO A 418 -4.76 11.77 -7.76
CA PRO A 418 -6.15 12.03 -7.44
C PRO A 418 -6.47 11.60 -6.01
N LEU A 419 -7.40 12.30 -5.39
CA LEU A 419 -7.91 12.01 -4.05
C LEU A 419 -9.44 11.85 -4.10
N PRO A 420 -10.06 11.01 -3.24
CA PRO A 420 -11.49 10.84 -3.24
C PRO A 420 -12.27 12.16 -3.19
N GLY A 421 -13.39 12.21 -3.91
CA GLY A 421 -14.24 13.40 -3.99
C GLY A 421 -13.78 14.45 -5.00
N GLY A 422 -13.08 14.06 -6.07
CA GLY A 422 -12.70 14.95 -7.17
C GLY A 422 -11.62 15.97 -6.83
N ARG A 423 -10.72 15.61 -5.90
CA ARG A 423 -9.60 16.44 -5.45
C ARG A 423 -8.27 15.85 -5.95
N TRP A 424 -7.22 16.64 -5.83
CA TRP A 424 -5.84 16.22 -6.10
C TRP A 424 -4.93 16.59 -4.96
N GLY A 425 -3.82 15.88 -4.81
CA GLY A 425 -2.84 16.17 -3.77
C GLY A 425 -1.54 15.41 -3.98
N TYR A 426 -0.56 15.77 -3.19
CA TYR A 426 0.78 15.23 -3.24
C TYR A 426 0.99 14.21 -2.13
N MET A 427 1.64 13.10 -2.48
CA MET A 427 2.13 12.08 -1.55
C MET A 427 3.57 11.69 -1.90
N ALA A 428 4.27 11.00 -1.00
CA ALA A 428 5.57 10.40 -1.25
C ALA A 428 5.67 9.02 -0.60
N GLY A 429 6.43 8.13 -1.22
CA GLY A 429 6.66 6.78 -0.74
C GLY A 429 7.14 5.88 -1.88
N THR A 430 7.71 4.74 -1.54
CA THR A 430 7.86 3.63 -2.50
C THR A 430 6.49 3.18 -3.02
N SER A 431 5.42 3.49 -2.28
CA SER A 431 4.03 3.35 -2.67
C SER A 431 3.65 4.13 -3.93
N MET A 432 4.31 5.27 -4.21
CA MET A 432 4.13 6.07 -5.43
C MET A 432 5.11 5.62 -6.53
N ALA A 433 6.26 5.05 -6.19
CA ALA A 433 7.19 4.48 -7.17
C ALA A 433 6.66 3.19 -7.82
N SER A 434 6.03 2.32 -7.05
CA SER A 434 5.46 1.05 -7.53
C SER A 434 4.42 1.23 -8.66
N PRO A 435 3.43 2.14 -8.57
CA PRO A 435 2.46 2.37 -9.63
C PRO A 435 3.08 2.90 -10.94
N HIS A 436 4.16 3.67 -10.89
CA HIS A 436 4.90 4.05 -12.09
C HIS A 436 5.40 2.82 -12.83
N VAL A 437 6.02 1.87 -12.12
CA VAL A 437 6.51 0.61 -12.70
C VAL A 437 5.35 -0.28 -13.17
N ALA A 438 4.25 -0.33 -12.44
CA ALA A 438 3.04 -1.05 -12.85
C ALA A 438 2.46 -0.47 -14.16
N GLY A 439 2.45 0.86 -14.31
CA GLY A 439 2.08 1.55 -15.54
C GLY A 439 3.00 1.20 -16.72
N VAL A 440 4.31 1.20 -16.50
CA VAL A 440 5.29 0.78 -17.53
C VAL A 440 5.10 -0.68 -17.93
N ALA A 441 4.87 -1.58 -16.95
CA ALA A 441 4.55 -2.97 -17.23
C ALA A 441 3.25 -3.13 -18.05
N ALA A 442 2.25 -2.29 -17.78
CA ALA A 442 0.99 -2.25 -18.56
C ALA A 442 1.19 -1.73 -19.99
N LEU A 443 2.10 -0.78 -20.21
CA LEU A 443 2.50 -0.36 -21.56
C LEU A 443 3.18 -1.51 -22.32
N ILE A 444 4.09 -2.24 -21.68
CA ILE A 444 4.73 -3.43 -22.27
C ILE A 444 3.66 -4.49 -22.62
N LYS A 445 2.73 -4.78 -21.72
CA LYS A 445 1.60 -5.70 -21.98
C LYS A 445 0.70 -5.21 -23.11
N SER A 446 0.47 -3.91 -23.23
CA SER A 446 -0.31 -3.32 -24.31
C SER A 446 0.32 -3.56 -25.68
N LYS A 447 1.65 -3.49 -25.75
CA LYS A 447 2.42 -3.76 -26.96
C LYS A 447 2.59 -5.25 -27.23
N HIS A 448 2.74 -6.06 -26.17
CA HIS A 448 2.98 -7.50 -26.21
C HIS A 448 1.89 -8.26 -25.45
N PRO A 449 0.63 -8.31 -25.93
CA PRO A 449 -0.52 -8.81 -25.16
C PRO A 449 -0.44 -10.28 -24.78
N TYR A 450 0.38 -11.06 -25.50
CA TYR A 450 0.59 -12.49 -25.21
C TYR A 450 1.88 -12.79 -24.44
N ALA A 451 2.63 -11.75 -24.05
CA ALA A 451 3.87 -11.95 -23.29
C ALA A 451 3.55 -12.53 -21.91
N PRO A 452 4.17 -13.66 -21.54
CA PRO A 452 4.06 -14.18 -20.19
C PRO A 452 4.73 -13.24 -19.18
N PRO A 453 4.37 -13.29 -17.89
CA PRO A 453 4.92 -12.39 -16.87
C PRO A 453 6.44 -12.35 -16.83
N ALA A 454 7.11 -13.49 -17.01
CA ALA A 454 8.56 -13.56 -17.04
C ALA A 454 9.18 -12.73 -18.19
N LEU A 455 8.53 -12.71 -19.38
CA LEU A 455 9.00 -11.89 -20.51
C LEU A 455 8.76 -10.40 -20.25
N VAL A 456 7.60 -10.03 -19.69
CA VAL A 456 7.31 -8.64 -19.35
C VAL A 456 8.33 -8.13 -18.33
N LYS A 457 8.64 -8.90 -17.29
CA LYS A 457 9.70 -8.57 -16.32
C LYS A 457 11.07 -8.42 -16.97
N ALA A 458 11.42 -9.35 -17.86
CA ALA A 458 12.70 -9.27 -18.59
C ALA A 458 12.81 -8.01 -19.47
N LEU A 459 11.72 -7.64 -20.15
CA LEU A 459 11.66 -6.41 -20.94
C LEU A 459 11.76 -5.17 -20.03
N LEU A 460 11.01 -5.15 -18.93
CA LEU A 460 11.05 -4.08 -17.93
C LEU A 460 12.48 -3.80 -17.44
N TYR A 461 13.24 -4.87 -17.13
CA TYR A 461 14.63 -4.75 -16.67
C TYR A 461 15.61 -4.38 -17.77
N ALA A 462 15.44 -4.95 -18.98
CA ALA A 462 16.32 -4.68 -20.11
C ALA A 462 16.16 -3.27 -20.70
N GLN A 463 15.00 -2.66 -20.50
CA GLN A 463 14.66 -1.32 -20.99
C GLN A 463 14.92 -0.25 -19.94
N ALA A 464 15.18 -0.60 -18.69
CA ALA A 464 15.46 0.36 -17.62
C ALA A 464 16.72 1.19 -17.91
N ASP A 465 16.66 2.48 -17.61
CA ASP A 465 17.81 3.39 -17.71
C ASP A 465 18.82 3.09 -16.59
N ALA A 466 19.93 2.46 -16.95
CA ALA A 466 20.97 2.14 -15.99
C ALA A 466 21.47 3.37 -15.25
N THR A 467 21.38 3.35 -13.91
CA THR A 467 21.68 4.49 -13.03
C THR A 467 22.81 4.14 -12.07
N ALA A 468 23.84 4.98 -12.02
CA ALA A 468 24.98 4.73 -11.14
C ALA A 468 24.65 5.08 -9.68
N CYS A 469 25.28 4.35 -8.75
CA CYS A 469 25.25 4.71 -7.34
C CYS A 469 25.75 6.16 -7.10
N THR A 470 25.02 6.94 -6.32
CA THR A 470 25.53 8.18 -5.73
C THR A 470 26.43 7.84 -4.55
N LYS A 471 27.64 8.37 -4.52
CA LYS A 471 28.66 8.10 -3.46
C LYS A 471 29.46 9.35 -3.14
N PRO A 472 29.56 9.77 -1.86
CA PRO A 472 28.73 9.29 -0.74
C PRO A 472 27.25 9.64 -0.96
N TYR A 473 26.34 8.87 -0.36
CA TYR A 473 24.93 9.23 -0.29
C TYR A 473 24.67 9.91 1.06
N ASP A 474 24.51 11.22 1.02
CA ASP A 474 24.24 12.13 2.13
C ASP A 474 23.11 13.03 1.63
N ILE A 475 21.85 12.65 1.92
CA ILE A 475 20.67 13.25 1.28
C ILE A 475 20.19 14.52 2.00
N ASP A 476 20.53 14.66 3.28
CA ASP A 476 20.20 15.84 4.08
C ASP A 476 21.38 16.81 4.21
N ASN A 477 22.56 16.41 3.68
CA ASN A 477 23.78 17.20 3.63
C ASN A 477 24.32 17.56 5.04
N ASP A 478 24.20 16.61 5.98
CA ASP A 478 24.73 16.74 7.36
C ASP A 478 26.20 16.29 7.48
N GLY A 479 26.78 15.78 6.39
CA GLY A 479 28.16 15.29 6.30
C GLY A 479 28.31 13.83 6.73
N LYS A 480 27.20 13.11 6.97
CA LYS A 480 27.19 11.68 7.25
C LYS A 480 26.64 10.89 6.06
N VAL A 481 26.97 9.62 6.00
CA VAL A 481 26.45 8.72 4.98
C VAL A 481 25.14 8.13 5.47
N ASP A 482 24.02 8.41 4.78
CA ASP A 482 22.69 7.94 5.14
C ASP A 482 22.38 6.51 4.64
N ALA A 483 23.03 6.11 3.53
CA ALA A 483 22.89 4.78 2.96
C ALA A 483 24.09 4.43 2.07
N VAL A 484 24.38 3.15 1.93
CA VAL A 484 25.50 2.65 1.13
C VAL A 484 24.98 1.92 -0.10
N CYS A 485 25.29 2.46 -1.28
CA CYS A 485 24.97 1.83 -2.54
C CYS A 485 26.07 0.87 -2.99
N GLU A 486 25.72 -0.39 -3.21
CA GLU A 486 26.62 -1.40 -3.71
C GLU A 486 26.26 -1.86 -5.13
N GLY A 487 27.25 -2.22 -5.92
CA GLY A 487 27.09 -2.81 -7.25
C GLY A 487 27.45 -1.89 -8.40
N PRO A 488 27.43 -2.43 -9.64
CA PRO A 488 27.74 -1.68 -10.87
C PRO A 488 26.54 -0.83 -11.32
N LYS A 489 26.79 0.10 -12.25
CA LYS A 489 25.79 1.03 -12.79
C LYS A 489 24.47 0.38 -13.24
N ASN A 490 24.56 -0.80 -13.79
CA ASN A 490 23.41 -1.52 -14.38
C ASN A 490 22.78 -2.56 -13.43
N ARG A 491 23.25 -2.68 -12.19
CA ARG A 491 22.65 -3.54 -11.17
C ARG A 491 23.20 -3.22 -9.78
N ASN A 492 22.53 -2.33 -9.07
CA ASN A 492 22.97 -1.89 -7.76
C ASN A 492 21.86 -1.84 -6.71
N GLY A 493 22.23 -1.57 -5.46
CA GLY A 493 21.32 -1.65 -4.33
C GLY A 493 20.26 -0.55 -4.29
N PHE A 494 20.48 0.62 -4.92
CA PHE A 494 19.52 1.72 -4.90
C PHE A 494 18.49 1.63 -6.02
N TYR A 495 18.93 1.24 -7.23
CA TYR A 495 18.13 1.34 -8.45
C TYR A 495 17.86 -0.01 -9.12
N GLY A 496 18.35 -1.12 -8.55
CA GLY A 496 18.25 -2.42 -9.20
C GLY A 496 18.86 -2.39 -10.61
N TRP A 497 18.05 -2.69 -11.62
CA TRP A 497 18.45 -2.62 -13.04
C TRP A 497 18.52 -1.17 -13.58
N GLY A 498 17.94 -0.19 -12.88
CA GLY A 498 17.91 1.21 -13.25
C GLY A 498 16.57 1.87 -13.01
N MET A 499 16.38 3.05 -13.62
CA MET A 499 15.11 3.78 -13.63
C MET A 499 14.17 3.18 -14.68
N ALA A 500 12.90 3.04 -14.36
CA ALA A 500 11.86 2.62 -15.30
C ALA A 500 11.82 3.55 -16.54
N ASP A 501 11.61 3.00 -17.73
CA ASP A 501 11.53 3.72 -19.00
C ASP A 501 10.24 3.41 -19.74
N ALA A 502 9.31 4.36 -19.75
CA ALA A 502 8.02 4.21 -20.41
C ALA A 502 8.14 4.34 -21.96
N LEU A 503 9.10 5.12 -22.45
CA LEU A 503 9.29 5.29 -23.91
C LEU A 503 9.79 3.99 -24.55
N ASP A 504 10.78 3.34 -23.92
CA ASP A 504 11.28 2.07 -24.43
C ASP A 504 10.20 0.98 -24.36
N ALA A 505 9.33 1.00 -23.35
CA ALA A 505 8.21 0.08 -23.22
C ALA A 505 7.23 0.13 -24.42
N VAL A 506 7.08 1.26 -25.08
CA VAL A 506 6.19 1.43 -26.25
C VAL A 506 6.92 1.41 -27.58
N THR A 507 8.23 1.57 -27.63
CA THR A 507 9.02 1.68 -28.88
C THR A 507 9.83 0.42 -29.22
N ARG A 508 10.33 -0.32 -28.24
CA ARG A 508 11.16 -1.55 -28.38
C ARG A 508 10.43 -2.87 -28.19
#